data_d33002ce7f4876071f93c6a358f6b503
#
_entry.id   d33002ce7f4876071f93c6a358f6b503
#
_cell.length_a   1.000
_cell.length_b   1.000
_cell.length_c   1.000
_cell.angle_alpha   90.00
_cell.angle_beta   90.00
_cell.angle_gamma   90.00
#
_symmetry.space_group_name_H-M   'P 1'
#
loop_
_entity.id
_entity.type
_entity.pdbx_description
1 polymer ?
#
loop_
_entity_poly.entity_id
_entity_poly.type
_entity_poly.pdbx_seq_one_letter_code
_entity_poly.pdbx_strand_id
1 'polypeptide(L)'
;CVYGGSGIEKQIKSIKKGVDIVVGTPGRMMDLMRRKVLQLDEVSYVVLDEADEMLNMGFVEDIETIISKTNPEHTTMLFSATMPEGIKKIAKNYMKPDYKHIQVKQKTVTANTVKQYYFEVKQKDRFETLCRIIDSETVQSGIIFCRTKRSVDEVTEQMQKANYNVEAMHGDLNQDHRMRTLKKFKEGTIHYLIATDVAARGIDVENISH
;
A
#
# COMPACT_ATOMS: atom_id res chain seq x y z
N CYS A 1 -4.58 8.26 -13.15
CA CYS A 1 -4.33 7.05 -12.35
C CYS A 1 -5.33 5.95 -12.71
N VAL A 2 -4.87 4.67 -12.69
CA VAL A 2 -5.70 3.49 -12.95
C VAL A 2 -5.50 2.44 -11.85
N TYR A 3 -6.56 2.10 -11.12
CA TYR A 3 -6.48 1.22 -9.96
C TYR A 3 -7.80 0.47 -9.71
N GLY A 4 -7.71 -0.65 -9.00
CA GLY A 4 -8.86 -1.47 -8.63
C GLY A 4 -9.75 -0.81 -7.57
N GLY A 5 -10.96 -1.36 -7.35
CA GLY A 5 -11.90 -0.84 -6.34
C GLY A 5 -12.61 0.46 -6.72
N SER A 6 -12.34 1.02 -7.90
CA SER A 6 -12.96 2.23 -8.44
C SER A 6 -13.58 1.95 -9.81
N GLY A 7 -14.58 2.76 -10.20
CA GLY A 7 -15.28 2.61 -11.47
C GLY A 7 -14.35 2.67 -12.69
N ILE A 8 -14.35 1.61 -13.48
CA ILE A 8 -13.45 1.48 -14.64
C ILE A 8 -13.79 2.45 -15.77
N GLU A 9 -15.06 2.81 -15.95
CA GLU A 9 -15.53 3.64 -17.07
C GLU A 9 -14.89 5.03 -17.07
N LYS A 10 -14.74 5.66 -15.90
CA LYS A 10 -14.06 6.96 -15.77
C LYS A 10 -12.59 6.86 -16.18
N GLN A 11 -11.94 5.75 -15.83
CA GLN A 11 -10.53 5.50 -16.14
C GLN A 11 -10.37 5.27 -17.66
N ILE A 12 -11.23 4.48 -18.27
CA ILE A 12 -11.28 4.28 -19.73
C ILE A 12 -11.46 5.61 -20.45
N LYS A 13 -12.41 6.44 -20.00
CA LYS A 13 -12.67 7.75 -20.61
C LYS A 13 -11.45 8.68 -20.52
N SER A 14 -10.72 8.63 -19.41
CA SER A 14 -9.51 9.43 -19.23
C SER A 14 -8.39 8.98 -20.17
N ILE A 15 -8.14 7.67 -20.28
CA ILE A 15 -7.11 7.15 -21.20
C ILE A 15 -7.44 7.49 -22.65
N LYS A 16 -8.69 7.31 -23.08
CA LYS A 16 -9.12 7.60 -24.44
C LYS A 16 -9.00 9.07 -24.85
N LYS A 17 -8.89 9.99 -23.89
CA LYS A 17 -8.62 11.42 -24.17
C LYS A 17 -7.14 11.71 -24.49
N GLY A 18 -6.28 10.73 -24.31
CA GLY A 18 -4.83 10.87 -24.35
C GLY A 18 -4.27 11.26 -23.00
N VAL A 19 -3.22 10.58 -22.60
CA VAL A 19 -2.47 10.83 -21.35
C VAL A 19 -0.99 10.59 -21.61
N ASP A 20 -0.14 11.44 -21.06
CA ASP A 20 1.32 11.33 -21.19
C ASP A 20 1.90 10.38 -20.13
N ILE A 21 1.26 10.30 -18.96
CA ILE A 21 1.73 9.49 -17.84
C ILE A 21 0.55 8.65 -17.31
N VAL A 22 0.79 7.35 -17.17
CA VAL A 22 -0.14 6.42 -16.51
C VAL A 22 0.47 5.92 -15.22
N VAL A 23 -0.20 6.17 -14.10
CA VAL A 23 0.14 5.57 -12.80
C VAL A 23 -0.91 4.52 -12.49
N GLY A 24 -0.50 3.28 -12.23
CA GLY A 24 -1.48 2.22 -12.08
C GLY A 24 -1.04 1.06 -11.21
N THR A 25 -2.03 0.33 -10.70
CA THR A 25 -1.81 -0.98 -10.07
C THR A 25 -1.83 -2.09 -11.12
N PRO A 26 -0.98 -3.14 -10.99
CA PRO A 26 -0.81 -4.17 -12.03
C PRO A 26 -2.13 -4.77 -12.52
N GLY A 27 -2.99 -5.26 -11.63
CA GLY A 27 -4.24 -5.91 -12.01
C GLY A 27 -5.20 -5.04 -12.84
N ARG A 28 -5.30 -3.72 -12.54
CA ARG A 28 -6.14 -2.81 -13.33
C ARG A 28 -5.49 -2.46 -14.67
N MET A 29 -4.18 -2.31 -14.72
CA MET A 29 -3.46 -2.13 -15.98
C MET A 29 -3.66 -3.33 -16.90
N MET A 30 -3.53 -4.55 -16.39
CA MET A 30 -3.79 -5.79 -17.12
C MET A 30 -5.22 -5.85 -17.69
N ASP A 31 -6.23 -5.46 -16.90
CA ASP A 31 -7.62 -5.41 -17.38
C ASP A 31 -7.80 -4.40 -18.53
N LEU A 32 -7.22 -3.21 -18.40
CA LEU A 32 -7.29 -2.18 -19.44
C LEU A 32 -6.52 -2.56 -20.72
N MET A 33 -5.40 -3.28 -20.58
CA MET A 33 -4.65 -3.83 -21.73
C MET A 33 -5.45 -4.91 -22.45
N ARG A 34 -6.05 -5.86 -21.70
CA ARG A 34 -6.95 -6.88 -22.29
C ARG A 34 -8.13 -6.27 -23.05
N ARG A 35 -8.65 -5.15 -22.58
CA ARG A 35 -9.71 -4.37 -23.26
C ARG A 35 -9.19 -3.53 -24.41
N LYS A 36 -7.88 -3.56 -24.70
CA LYS A 36 -7.22 -2.74 -25.74
C LYS A 36 -7.44 -1.22 -25.54
N VAL A 37 -7.67 -0.79 -24.31
CA VAL A 37 -7.82 0.62 -23.92
C VAL A 37 -6.46 1.22 -23.57
N LEU A 38 -5.61 0.47 -22.87
CA LEU A 38 -4.26 0.86 -22.54
C LEU A 38 -3.29 0.15 -23.48
N GLN A 39 -2.58 0.93 -24.29
CA GLN A 39 -1.51 0.51 -25.18
C GLN A 39 -0.20 1.06 -24.62
N LEU A 40 0.86 0.25 -24.60
CA LEU A 40 2.13 0.58 -23.95
C LEU A 40 3.32 0.53 -24.92
N ASP A 41 3.08 0.25 -26.18
CA ASP A 41 4.11 0.06 -27.23
C ASP A 41 4.93 1.32 -27.53
N GLU A 42 4.43 2.51 -27.19
CA GLU A 42 5.15 3.78 -27.32
C GLU A 42 5.74 4.30 -26.01
N VAL A 43 5.63 3.52 -24.91
CA VAL A 43 6.14 3.96 -23.60
C VAL A 43 7.66 4.00 -23.59
N SER A 44 8.22 5.16 -23.25
CA SER A 44 9.65 5.40 -23.18
C SER A 44 10.25 5.20 -21.79
N TYR A 45 9.44 5.27 -20.74
CA TYR A 45 9.87 5.13 -19.35
C TYR A 45 8.93 4.23 -18.58
N VAL A 46 9.49 3.28 -17.86
CA VAL A 46 8.78 2.41 -16.93
C VAL A 46 9.33 2.63 -15.53
N VAL A 47 8.44 2.91 -14.57
CA VAL A 47 8.81 3.07 -13.17
C VAL A 47 8.10 1.98 -12.37
N LEU A 48 8.88 1.17 -11.68
CA LEU A 48 8.40 0.21 -10.68
C LEU A 48 8.68 0.80 -9.31
N ASP A 49 7.63 1.17 -8.60
CA ASP A 49 7.74 1.72 -7.25
C ASP A 49 7.20 0.73 -6.22
N GLU A 50 7.82 0.68 -5.04
CA GLU A 50 7.55 -0.34 -4.01
C GLU A 50 7.61 -1.79 -4.58
N ALA A 51 8.64 -2.07 -5.38
CA ALA A 51 8.73 -3.33 -6.14
C ALA A 51 8.73 -4.58 -5.24
N ASP A 52 9.37 -4.52 -4.06
CA ASP A 52 9.35 -5.59 -3.07
C ASP A 52 7.93 -5.86 -2.54
N GLU A 53 7.11 -4.81 -2.38
CA GLU A 53 5.73 -4.97 -1.96
C GLU A 53 4.86 -5.58 -3.07
N MET A 54 5.08 -5.19 -4.32
CA MET A 54 4.41 -5.83 -5.46
C MET A 54 4.75 -7.32 -5.55
N LEU A 55 6.00 -7.69 -5.26
CA LEU A 55 6.43 -9.09 -5.21
C LEU A 55 5.74 -9.84 -4.05
N ASN A 56 5.68 -9.25 -2.85
CA ASN A 56 4.99 -9.83 -1.69
C ASN A 56 3.49 -10.05 -1.94
N MET A 57 2.88 -9.22 -2.79
CA MET A 57 1.49 -9.34 -3.22
C MET A 57 1.27 -10.34 -4.36
N GLY A 58 2.32 -10.93 -4.90
CA GLY A 58 2.25 -11.91 -5.99
C GLY A 58 2.12 -11.32 -7.40
N PHE A 59 2.38 -10.03 -7.59
CA PHE A 59 2.22 -9.36 -8.89
C PHE A 59 3.40 -9.52 -9.85
N VAL A 60 4.33 -10.44 -9.60
CA VAL A 60 5.51 -10.63 -10.44
C VAL A 60 5.15 -10.90 -11.91
N GLU A 61 4.27 -11.88 -12.14
CA GLU A 61 3.83 -12.23 -13.49
C GLU A 61 3.08 -11.12 -14.21
N ASP A 62 2.26 -10.37 -13.46
CA ASP A 62 1.54 -9.21 -13.99
C ASP A 62 2.53 -8.11 -14.42
N ILE A 63 3.54 -7.83 -13.59
CA ILE A 63 4.59 -6.83 -13.87
C ILE A 63 5.37 -7.25 -15.12
N GLU A 64 5.82 -8.50 -15.17
CA GLU A 64 6.55 -9.04 -16.33
C GLU A 64 5.71 -8.94 -17.61
N THR A 65 4.42 -9.26 -17.52
CA THR A 65 3.49 -9.14 -18.66
C THR A 65 3.32 -7.67 -19.10
N ILE A 66 3.18 -6.74 -18.16
CA ILE A 66 3.05 -5.30 -18.46
C ILE A 66 4.31 -4.80 -19.17
N ILE A 67 5.49 -5.07 -18.60
CA ILE A 67 6.78 -4.63 -19.16
C ILE A 67 7.00 -5.23 -20.56
N SER A 68 6.64 -6.50 -20.77
CA SER A 68 6.79 -7.15 -22.09
C SER A 68 5.96 -6.50 -23.20
N LYS A 69 5.01 -5.64 -22.87
CA LYS A 69 4.17 -4.89 -23.84
C LYS A 69 4.59 -3.44 -24.02
N THR A 70 5.64 -3.00 -23.33
CA THR A 70 6.22 -1.67 -23.54
C THR A 70 7.22 -1.69 -24.69
N ASN A 71 7.59 -0.52 -25.19
CA ASN A 71 8.65 -0.38 -26.19
C ASN A 71 9.94 -1.07 -25.69
N PRO A 72 10.59 -1.95 -26.47
CA PRO A 72 11.84 -2.62 -26.06
C PRO A 72 12.98 -1.66 -25.68
N GLU A 73 12.97 -0.45 -26.23
CA GLU A 73 13.99 0.59 -25.96
C GLU A 73 13.68 1.45 -24.75
N HIS A 74 12.61 1.15 -24.00
CA HIS A 74 12.24 1.94 -22.82
C HIS A 74 13.36 1.94 -21.76
N THR A 75 13.35 2.96 -20.92
CA THR A 75 14.21 3.04 -19.74
C THR A 75 13.41 2.60 -18.51
N THR A 76 13.93 1.60 -17.78
CA THR A 76 13.31 1.15 -16.53
C THR A 76 13.99 1.79 -15.32
N MET A 77 13.18 2.29 -14.40
CA MET A 77 13.59 2.70 -13.05
C MET A 77 12.87 1.82 -12.04
N LEU A 78 13.62 1.26 -11.07
CA LEU A 78 13.10 0.39 -10.03
C LEU A 78 13.42 0.98 -8.66
N PHE A 79 12.36 1.20 -7.88
CA PHE A 79 12.46 1.66 -6.50
C PHE A 79 11.94 0.58 -5.57
N SER A 80 12.71 0.28 -4.52
CA SER A 80 12.39 -0.78 -3.57
C SER A 80 13.09 -0.53 -2.23
N ALA A 81 12.41 -0.79 -1.13
CA ALA A 81 13.03 -0.70 0.19
C ALA A 81 13.99 -1.87 0.46
N THR A 82 13.70 -3.03 -0.11
CA THR A 82 14.51 -4.25 0.01
C THR A 82 14.82 -4.85 -1.37
N MET A 83 15.87 -5.64 -1.46
CA MET A 83 16.31 -6.29 -2.71
C MET A 83 16.33 -7.83 -2.59
N PRO A 84 15.16 -8.47 -2.38
CA PRO A 84 15.08 -9.93 -2.40
C PRO A 84 15.39 -10.50 -3.80
N GLU A 85 15.67 -11.80 -3.88
CA GLU A 85 16.10 -12.45 -5.13
C GLU A 85 15.09 -12.24 -6.29
N GLY A 86 13.79 -12.18 -6.00
CA GLY A 86 12.77 -11.90 -7.01
C GLY A 86 12.94 -10.52 -7.67
N ILE A 87 13.27 -9.50 -6.87
CA ILE A 87 13.50 -8.15 -7.39
C ILE A 87 14.80 -8.06 -8.18
N LYS A 88 15.86 -8.73 -7.71
CA LYS A 88 17.11 -8.82 -8.47
C LYS A 88 16.89 -9.48 -9.84
N LYS A 89 16.03 -10.51 -9.89
CA LYS A 89 15.65 -11.17 -11.14
C LYS A 89 14.92 -10.24 -12.09
N ILE A 90 13.93 -9.47 -11.58
CA ILE A 90 13.24 -8.44 -12.37
C ILE A 90 14.24 -7.42 -12.90
N ALA A 91 15.10 -6.88 -12.03
CA ALA A 91 16.13 -5.92 -12.46
C ALA A 91 17.04 -6.49 -13.56
N LYS A 92 17.53 -7.73 -13.40
CA LYS A 92 18.37 -8.40 -14.38
C LYS A 92 17.68 -8.62 -15.72
N ASN A 93 16.39 -8.94 -15.72
CA ASN A 93 15.65 -9.29 -16.94
C ASN A 93 15.15 -8.06 -17.72
N TYR A 94 14.82 -6.96 -17.00
CA TYR A 94 14.07 -5.84 -17.57
C TYR A 94 14.78 -4.48 -17.49
N MET A 95 15.94 -4.42 -16.83
CA MET A 95 16.79 -3.23 -16.87
C MET A 95 17.94 -3.41 -17.85
N LYS A 96 18.47 -2.31 -18.37
CA LYS A 96 19.66 -2.35 -19.23
C LYS A 96 20.85 -2.91 -18.47
N PRO A 97 21.79 -3.64 -19.09
CA PRO A 97 22.90 -4.29 -18.38
C PRO A 97 23.81 -3.32 -17.60
N ASP A 98 23.85 -2.07 -18.02
CA ASP A 98 24.63 -0.99 -17.43
C ASP A 98 23.86 -0.13 -16.42
N TYR A 99 22.74 -0.62 -15.91
CA TYR A 99 21.95 0.13 -14.93
C TYR A 99 22.76 0.52 -13.70
N LYS A 100 22.47 1.69 -13.15
CA LYS A 100 23.12 2.17 -11.94
C LYS A 100 22.32 1.72 -10.71
N HIS A 101 23.00 1.02 -9.80
CA HIS A 101 22.43 0.68 -8.50
C HIS A 101 22.82 1.74 -7.47
N ILE A 102 21.82 2.48 -6.97
CA ILE A 102 22.00 3.49 -5.95
C ILE A 102 21.34 2.96 -4.66
N GLN A 103 22.13 2.83 -3.61
CA GLN A 103 21.65 2.35 -2.31
C GLN A 103 21.92 3.38 -1.22
N VAL A 104 20.85 3.81 -0.55
CA VAL A 104 20.95 4.59 0.68
C VAL A 104 21.12 3.62 1.84
N LYS A 105 22.32 3.62 2.44
CA LYS A 105 22.59 2.76 3.61
C LYS A 105 21.82 3.30 4.82
N GLN A 106 20.78 2.59 5.24
CA GLN A 106 20.18 2.81 6.55
C GLN A 106 20.98 2.04 7.60
N LYS A 107 21.34 2.73 8.69
CA LYS A 107 22.08 2.10 9.81
C LYS A 107 21.17 1.21 10.69
N THR A 108 19.86 1.40 10.62
CA THR A 108 18.86 0.67 11.43
C THR A 108 17.62 0.34 10.59
N VAL A 109 16.96 -0.77 10.88
CA VAL A 109 15.72 -1.21 10.23
C VAL A 109 14.55 -0.28 10.54
N THR A 110 14.55 0.35 11.71
CA THR A 110 13.56 1.32 12.15
C THR A 110 14.19 2.71 12.31
N ALA A 111 13.39 3.74 12.07
CA ALA A 111 13.83 5.12 12.34
C ALA A 111 14.20 5.27 13.83
N ASN A 112 15.28 5.99 14.13
CA ASN A 112 15.76 6.19 15.50
C ASN A 112 14.74 6.91 16.42
N THR A 113 13.71 7.49 15.83
CA THR A 113 12.61 8.18 16.52
C THR A 113 11.50 7.25 16.97
N VAL A 114 11.49 5.99 16.53
CA VAL A 114 10.45 5.00 16.86
C VAL A 114 10.90 4.17 18.07
N LYS A 115 10.18 4.30 19.17
CA LYS A 115 10.35 3.43 20.34
C LYS A 115 9.48 2.18 20.15
N GLN A 116 10.07 1.01 20.36
CA GLN A 116 9.37 -0.26 20.18
C GLN A 116 9.22 -0.96 21.53
N TYR A 117 8.01 -1.44 21.80
CA TYR A 117 7.68 -2.21 22.98
C TYR A 117 6.94 -3.48 22.55
N TYR A 118 7.01 -4.52 23.36
CA TYR A 118 6.20 -5.72 23.18
C TYR A 118 5.60 -6.17 24.53
N PHE A 119 4.43 -6.81 24.44
CA PHE A 119 3.72 -7.34 25.58
C PHE A 119 3.37 -8.80 25.31
N GLU A 120 3.75 -9.68 26.23
CA GLU A 120 3.35 -11.08 26.20
C GLU A 120 1.98 -11.22 26.85
N VAL A 121 0.95 -11.50 26.03
CA VAL A 121 -0.42 -11.58 26.50
C VAL A 121 -1.13 -12.82 25.96
N LYS A 122 -2.04 -13.40 26.76
CA LYS A 122 -2.90 -14.48 26.30
C LYS A 122 -3.91 -13.94 25.29
N GLN A 123 -4.33 -14.78 24.33
CA GLN A 123 -5.26 -14.36 23.27
C GLN A 123 -6.54 -13.70 23.81
N LYS A 124 -7.11 -14.23 24.89
CA LYS A 124 -8.33 -13.71 25.52
C LYS A 124 -8.16 -12.30 26.13
N ASP A 125 -6.95 -11.95 26.51
CA ASP A 125 -6.65 -10.70 27.23
C ASP A 125 -6.15 -9.59 26.29
N ARG A 126 -6.00 -9.88 24.98
CA ARG A 126 -5.42 -8.93 24.00
C ARG A 126 -6.21 -7.64 23.89
N PHE A 127 -7.52 -7.73 23.80
CA PHE A 127 -8.37 -6.53 23.67
C PHE A 127 -8.29 -5.65 24.92
N GLU A 128 -8.39 -6.24 26.10
CA GLU A 128 -8.27 -5.51 27.36
C GLU A 128 -6.88 -4.88 27.50
N THR A 129 -5.82 -5.60 27.12
CA THR A 129 -4.45 -5.05 27.12
C THR A 129 -4.33 -3.86 26.17
N LEU A 130 -4.91 -3.94 24.96
CA LEU A 130 -4.92 -2.84 24.01
C LEU A 130 -5.60 -1.59 24.62
N CYS A 131 -6.76 -1.75 25.22
CA CYS A 131 -7.48 -0.64 25.87
C CYS A 131 -6.63 -0.03 27.00
N ARG A 132 -6.02 -0.85 27.85
CA ARG A 132 -5.14 -0.38 28.94
C ARG A 132 -3.92 0.39 28.44
N ILE A 133 -3.31 -0.04 27.33
CA ILE A 133 -2.19 0.69 26.71
C ILE A 133 -2.68 2.06 26.23
N ILE A 134 -3.79 2.09 25.52
CA ILE A 134 -4.38 3.34 25.00
C ILE A 134 -4.71 4.30 26.13
N ASP A 135 -5.29 3.81 27.22
CA ASP A 135 -5.71 4.63 28.36
C ASP A 135 -4.52 5.08 29.22
N SER A 136 -3.46 4.29 29.29
CA SER A 136 -2.26 4.62 30.09
C SER A 136 -1.28 5.54 29.38
N GLU A 137 -1.23 5.48 28.07
CA GLU A 137 -0.42 6.36 27.23
C GLU A 137 -1.26 7.55 26.76
N THR A 138 -0.64 8.68 26.54
CA THR A 138 -1.34 9.84 25.97
C THR A 138 -1.44 9.67 24.45
N VAL A 139 -2.20 8.66 24.01
CA VAL A 139 -2.33 8.33 22.58
C VAL A 139 -3.27 9.32 21.91
N GLN A 140 -2.72 10.25 21.15
CA GLN A 140 -3.50 11.25 20.39
C GLN A 140 -4.04 10.66 19.09
N SER A 141 -3.19 9.90 18.38
CA SER A 141 -3.56 9.20 17.15
C SER A 141 -2.77 7.90 17.04
N GLY A 142 -3.42 6.83 16.61
CA GLY A 142 -2.79 5.52 16.51
C GLY A 142 -3.31 4.70 15.33
N ILE A 143 -2.42 3.83 14.80
CA ILE A 143 -2.79 2.81 13.82
C ILE A 143 -2.63 1.45 14.47
N ILE A 144 -3.69 0.64 14.40
CA ILE A 144 -3.72 -0.72 14.94
C ILE A 144 -3.72 -1.70 13.77
N PHE A 145 -2.62 -2.44 13.62
CA PHE A 145 -2.48 -3.42 12.56
C PHE A 145 -3.07 -4.76 12.96
N CYS A 146 -3.96 -5.30 12.15
CA CYS A 146 -4.53 -6.63 12.31
C CYS A 146 -4.14 -7.52 11.13
N ARG A 147 -3.91 -8.81 11.42
CA ARG A 147 -3.49 -9.79 10.40
C ARG A 147 -4.56 -10.04 9.32
N THR A 148 -5.83 -10.00 9.68
CA THR A 148 -6.95 -10.34 8.78
C THR A 148 -8.01 -9.25 8.77
N LYS A 149 -8.75 -9.13 7.67
CA LYS A 149 -9.90 -8.24 7.53
C LYS A 149 -10.94 -8.48 8.63
N ARG A 150 -11.24 -9.75 8.90
CA ARG A 150 -12.16 -10.16 9.98
C ARG A 150 -11.69 -9.63 11.35
N SER A 151 -10.41 -9.75 11.67
CA SER A 151 -9.88 -9.20 12.91
C SER A 151 -9.96 -7.68 12.95
N VAL A 152 -9.82 -6.99 11.80
CA VAL A 152 -10.05 -5.55 11.72
C VAL A 152 -11.47 -5.20 12.13
N ASP A 153 -12.48 -5.89 11.57
CA ASP A 153 -13.89 -5.66 11.88
C ASP A 153 -14.21 -5.96 13.34
N GLU A 154 -13.76 -7.12 13.86
CA GLU A 154 -13.98 -7.55 15.25
C GLU A 154 -13.38 -6.55 16.25
N VAL A 155 -12.14 -6.11 16.05
CA VAL A 155 -11.49 -5.14 16.95
C VAL A 155 -12.13 -3.77 16.83
N THR A 156 -12.51 -3.35 15.63
CA THR A 156 -13.21 -2.07 15.41
C THR A 156 -14.54 -2.05 16.17
N GLU A 157 -15.34 -3.10 16.06
CA GLU A 157 -16.62 -3.20 16.76
C GLU A 157 -16.43 -3.17 18.29
N GLN A 158 -15.45 -3.90 18.82
CA GLN A 158 -15.15 -3.92 20.24
C GLN A 158 -14.71 -2.54 20.75
N MET A 159 -13.84 -1.85 20.01
CA MET A 159 -13.38 -0.51 20.37
C MET A 159 -14.52 0.53 20.31
N GLN A 160 -15.40 0.46 19.30
CA GLN A 160 -16.57 1.32 19.21
C GLN A 160 -17.53 1.08 20.39
N LYS A 161 -17.77 -0.15 20.79
CA LYS A 161 -18.56 -0.49 21.98
C LYS A 161 -17.93 0.01 23.28
N ALA A 162 -16.61 0.13 23.32
CA ALA A 162 -15.87 0.73 24.43
C ALA A 162 -15.73 2.26 24.31
N ASN A 163 -16.48 2.90 23.41
CA ASN A 163 -16.51 4.33 23.15
C ASN A 163 -15.22 4.96 22.64
N TYR A 164 -14.32 4.17 22.00
CA TYR A 164 -13.20 4.73 21.28
C TYR A 164 -13.64 5.25 19.90
N ASN A 165 -13.05 6.38 19.50
CA ASN A 165 -13.32 6.99 18.19
C ASN A 165 -12.43 6.36 17.13
N VAL A 166 -12.95 5.33 16.44
CA VAL A 166 -12.19 4.40 15.60
C VAL A 166 -12.97 4.03 14.33
N GLU A 167 -12.24 3.85 13.23
CA GLU A 167 -12.78 3.27 11.99
C GLU A 167 -11.86 2.17 11.43
N ALA A 168 -12.47 1.25 10.68
CA ALA A 168 -11.79 0.16 9.98
C ALA A 168 -11.25 0.58 8.62
N MET A 169 -10.14 -0.04 8.19
CA MET A 169 -9.64 0.07 6.82
C MET A 169 -9.05 -1.25 6.32
N HIS A 170 -9.71 -1.89 5.37
CA HIS A 170 -9.26 -3.13 4.72
C HIS A 170 -9.78 -3.24 3.28
N GLY A 171 -9.29 -4.25 2.55
CA GLY A 171 -9.52 -4.38 1.12
C GLY A 171 -10.95 -4.65 0.68
N ASP A 172 -11.86 -5.08 1.58
CA ASP A 172 -13.27 -5.31 1.24
C ASP A 172 -14.10 -4.02 1.27
N LEU A 173 -13.58 -2.96 1.87
CA LEU A 173 -14.18 -1.64 1.82
C LEU A 173 -13.98 -1.02 0.43
N ASN A 174 -15.02 -0.37 -0.09
CA ASN A 174 -14.90 0.35 -1.35
C ASN A 174 -13.93 1.54 -1.22
N GLN A 175 -13.37 1.97 -2.34
CA GLN A 175 -12.33 3.01 -2.35
C GLN A 175 -12.82 4.35 -1.80
N ASP A 176 -14.08 4.72 -2.04
CA ASP A 176 -14.64 5.97 -1.53
C ASP A 176 -14.76 5.96 0.00
N HIS A 177 -15.07 4.81 0.58
CA HIS A 177 -15.08 4.63 2.04
C HIS A 177 -13.67 4.78 2.60
N ARG A 178 -12.69 4.07 2.01
CA ARG A 178 -11.28 4.14 2.44
C ARG A 178 -10.75 5.56 2.39
N MET A 179 -11.04 6.30 1.33
CA MET A 179 -10.64 7.71 1.19
C MET A 179 -11.29 8.61 2.24
N ARG A 180 -12.57 8.39 2.56
CA ARG A 180 -13.27 9.14 3.62
C ARG A 180 -12.70 8.83 5.01
N THR A 181 -12.48 7.56 5.32
CA THR A 181 -11.86 7.14 6.59
C THR A 181 -10.47 7.74 6.75
N LEU A 182 -9.64 7.68 5.70
CA LEU A 182 -8.30 8.29 5.74
C LEU A 182 -8.37 9.81 5.93
N LYS A 183 -9.31 10.48 5.28
CA LYS A 183 -9.53 11.92 5.47
C LYS A 183 -9.90 12.24 6.92
N LYS A 184 -10.85 11.52 7.51
CA LYS A 184 -11.25 11.68 8.90
C LYS A 184 -10.08 11.47 9.87
N PHE A 185 -9.22 10.48 9.59
CA PHE A 185 -8.04 10.20 10.39
C PHE A 185 -7.01 11.34 10.29
N LYS A 186 -6.75 11.84 9.08
CA LYS A 186 -5.87 13.01 8.86
C LYS A 186 -6.37 14.29 9.54
N GLU A 187 -7.68 14.48 9.55
CA GLU A 187 -8.33 15.64 10.19
C GLU A 187 -8.51 15.49 11.72
N GLY A 188 -8.09 14.34 12.29
CA GLY A 188 -8.27 14.06 13.72
C GLY A 188 -9.71 13.83 14.14
N THR A 189 -10.65 13.66 13.18
CA THR A 189 -12.04 13.35 13.46
C THR A 189 -12.19 11.95 14.06
N ILE A 190 -11.33 11.00 13.67
CA ILE A 190 -11.13 9.72 14.35
C ILE A 190 -9.71 9.65 14.89
N HIS A 191 -9.55 9.02 16.05
CA HIS A 191 -8.27 8.92 16.74
C HIS A 191 -7.52 7.64 16.41
N TYR A 192 -8.25 6.56 16.11
CA TYR A 192 -7.65 5.25 15.84
C TYR A 192 -8.11 4.73 14.49
N LEU A 193 -7.14 4.21 13.74
CA LEU A 193 -7.38 3.52 12.49
C LEU A 193 -7.01 2.05 12.68
N ILE A 194 -7.95 1.13 12.45
CA ILE A 194 -7.66 -0.31 12.48
C ILE A 194 -7.55 -0.80 11.04
N ALA A 195 -6.41 -1.36 10.68
CA ALA A 195 -6.16 -1.72 9.30
C ALA A 195 -5.39 -3.04 9.16
N THR A 196 -5.51 -3.65 7.98
CA THR A 196 -4.54 -4.67 7.55
C THR A 196 -3.29 -3.99 7.00
N ASP A 197 -2.13 -4.67 7.08
CA ASP A 197 -0.87 -4.14 6.54
C ASP A 197 -1.00 -3.64 5.09
N VAL A 198 -1.68 -4.42 4.25
CA VAL A 198 -1.90 -4.06 2.83
C VAL A 198 -2.73 -2.79 2.68
N ALA A 199 -3.76 -2.61 3.51
CA ALA A 199 -4.64 -1.44 3.41
C ALA A 199 -4.00 -0.16 3.96
N ALA A 200 -3.08 -0.30 4.91
CA ALA A 200 -2.37 0.82 5.53
C ALA A 200 -1.11 1.26 4.76
N ARG A 201 -0.72 0.53 3.72
CA ARG A 201 0.42 0.92 2.87
C ARG A 201 0.15 2.25 2.17
N GLY A 202 1.20 3.07 2.10
CA GLY A 202 1.10 4.39 1.46
C GLY A 202 0.24 5.40 2.22
N ILE A 203 -0.13 5.10 3.47
CA ILE A 203 -0.76 6.09 4.34
C ILE A 203 0.31 7.10 4.75
N ASP A 204 0.19 8.29 4.18
CA ASP A 204 0.98 9.45 4.59
C ASP A 204 0.13 10.29 5.55
N VAL A 205 0.36 10.13 6.84
CA VAL A 205 -0.31 10.88 7.92
C VAL A 205 0.75 11.39 8.89
N GLU A 206 0.79 12.69 9.03
CA GLU A 206 1.68 13.33 10.00
C GLU A 206 1.15 13.15 11.44
N ASN A 207 2.08 13.19 12.40
CA ASN A 207 1.77 13.18 13.83
C ASN A 207 1.06 11.93 14.36
N ILE A 208 1.31 10.76 13.77
CA ILE A 208 0.88 9.49 14.36
C ILE A 208 1.76 9.24 15.59
N SER A 209 1.12 9.08 16.75
CA SER A 209 1.83 8.86 18.01
C SER A 209 2.15 7.38 18.26
N HIS A 210 1.25 6.44 17.82
CA HIS A 210 1.35 4.99 18.10
C HIS A 210 0.93 4.13 16.92
#